data_a18cc3725570dc64458eeb2ba284d780
#
_entry.id   a18cc3725570dc64458eeb2ba284d780
#
_cell.length_a   1.000
_cell.length_b   1.000
_cell.length_c   1.000
_cell.angle_alpha   90.00
_cell.angle_beta   90.00
_cell.angle_gamma   90.00
#
_symmetry.space_group_name_H-M   'P 1'
#
loop_
_entity.id
_entity.type
_entity.pdbx_description
1 polymer ?
#
loop_
_entity_poly.entity_id
_entity_poly.type
_entity_poly.pdbx_seq_one_letter_code
_entity_poly.pdbx_strand_id
1 'polypeptide(L)'
;MVSAPSVSSSITARLEVQARPTAVSDLTTAIERAGGIVTALDVTASFTETMTVDVTCATRDADHAADVVRALEGLDGVTVQRVSDRTFLMHLGGKLSIESKVPLRNRDDLSMAYTPGVARVCQAIAEHPEDARRLTIKRNTIAVVTDGTAVLGLGDIGPLAALPVMEGKAVLFKRFADIDAFPICLDTTDVDRIVDTVVAIAPAFAGINLEDISAPRCFEVERRLRERLDVPVFHDDQHGTAIVVVAALRNALRVVGKRLADVRVVMSGAGAAGTAVLKLLLAAGARDVVVADVDGVIHRDRPGLSPSLRWTAEATNHRGVTGTLRDAVVGADVFVGLSAPDVLTGDDVARMAPDAIVFALANPRPEVDPDDAAQHAAVVGTGRSDFANQINNVLAFPGVFRGLLDAQSHRITDAMLLAAAEALASTVRPDELNPTYIVPSVFHPDVTSVVAAAVRRAAEADGAGREPRAATGEIAAVRLREHD
;
A
#
# COMPACT_ATOMS: atom_id res chain seq x y z
N MET A 1 -16.64 -17.94 -7.89
CA MET A 1 -17.55 -16.92 -8.49
C MET A 1 -16.84 -16.20 -9.63
N VAL A 2 -17.57 -15.81 -10.67
CA VAL A 2 -17.02 -14.99 -11.77
C VAL A 2 -16.88 -13.57 -11.22
N SER A 3 -15.68 -12.98 -11.26
CA SER A 3 -15.46 -11.60 -10.78
C SER A 3 -16.39 -10.62 -11.48
N ALA A 4 -16.89 -9.62 -10.77
CA ALA A 4 -17.69 -8.56 -11.36
C ALA A 4 -16.83 -7.69 -12.32
N PRO A 5 -17.43 -7.08 -13.36
CA PRO A 5 -16.73 -6.10 -14.19
C PRO A 5 -16.16 -4.96 -13.37
N SER A 6 -14.89 -4.60 -13.62
CA SER A 6 -14.15 -3.58 -12.86
C SER A 6 -13.52 -2.53 -13.79
N VAL A 7 -13.41 -1.31 -13.31
CA VAL A 7 -12.68 -0.25 -14.03
C VAL A 7 -11.19 -0.57 -14.24
N SER A 8 -10.61 -1.46 -13.43
CA SER A 8 -9.23 -1.92 -13.58
C SER A 8 -9.03 -2.83 -14.81
N SER A 9 -10.10 -3.41 -15.34
CA SER A 9 -10.12 -4.20 -16.58
C SER A 9 -10.96 -3.53 -17.65
N SER A 10 -10.89 -2.19 -17.79
CA SER A 10 -11.71 -1.47 -18.73
C SER A 10 -11.01 -1.26 -20.07
N ILE A 11 -11.78 -1.42 -21.15
CA ILE A 11 -11.35 -1.14 -22.51
C ILE A 11 -12.11 0.05 -23.10
N THR A 12 -11.48 0.75 -24.05
CA THR A 12 -12.13 1.71 -24.92
C THR A 12 -12.03 1.20 -26.36
N ALA A 13 -13.18 0.94 -26.97
CA ALA A 13 -13.28 0.56 -28.37
C ALA A 13 -13.65 1.79 -29.21
N ARG A 14 -12.83 2.12 -30.21
CA ARG A 14 -13.16 3.06 -31.26
C ARG A 14 -13.84 2.34 -32.40
N LEU A 15 -15.05 2.76 -32.69
CA LEU A 15 -15.95 2.11 -33.64
C LEU A 15 -16.31 3.09 -34.75
N GLU A 16 -16.31 2.61 -35.98
CA GLU A 16 -17.04 3.24 -37.08
C GLU A 16 -18.41 2.58 -37.21
N VAL A 17 -19.46 3.36 -37.10
CA VAL A 17 -20.82 2.87 -37.00
C VAL A 17 -21.69 3.54 -38.05
N GLN A 18 -22.51 2.77 -38.78
CA GLN A 18 -23.47 3.31 -39.70
C GLN A 18 -24.46 4.23 -39.00
N ALA A 19 -24.67 5.45 -39.49
CA ALA A 19 -25.55 6.44 -38.89
C ALA A 19 -27.01 6.00 -39.01
N ARG A 20 -27.60 5.51 -37.90
CA ARG A 20 -28.98 5.10 -37.78
C ARG A 20 -29.51 5.39 -36.38
N PRO A 21 -30.84 5.59 -36.18
CA PRO A 21 -31.38 6.00 -34.88
C PRO A 21 -31.06 5.04 -33.72
N THR A 22 -30.89 3.74 -33.99
CA THR A 22 -30.61 2.73 -32.97
C THR A 22 -29.11 2.48 -32.74
N ALA A 23 -28.23 3.09 -33.50
CA ALA A 23 -26.80 2.78 -33.50
C ALA A 23 -26.18 2.72 -32.09
N VAL A 24 -26.40 3.77 -31.28
CA VAL A 24 -25.86 3.85 -29.93
C VAL A 24 -26.48 2.81 -28.99
N SER A 25 -27.81 2.59 -29.09
CA SER A 25 -28.50 1.60 -28.25
C SER A 25 -28.10 0.17 -28.61
N ASP A 26 -27.83 -0.11 -29.88
CA ASP A 26 -27.36 -1.42 -30.33
C ASP A 26 -25.97 -1.74 -29.74
N LEU A 27 -25.04 -0.75 -29.69
CA LEU A 27 -23.72 -0.89 -29.08
C LEU A 27 -23.83 -1.19 -27.56
N THR A 28 -24.59 -0.38 -26.84
CA THR A 28 -24.74 -0.57 -25.38
C THR A 28 -25.40 -1.89 -25.06
N THR A 29 -26.42 -2.27 -25.82
CA THR A 29 -27.12 -3.56 -25.65
C THR A 29 -26.21 -4.77 -25.92
N ALA A 30 -25.32 -4.67 -26.93
CA ALA A 30 -24.38 -5.76 -27.22
C ALA A 30 -23.35 -5.93 -26.08
N ILE A 31 -22.83 -4.83 -25.54
CA ILE A 31 -21.89 -4.85 -24.40
C ILE A 31 -22.58 -5.44 -23.16
N GLU A 32 -23.79 -4.99 -22.84
CA GLU A 32 -24.56 -5.49 -21.68
C GLU A 32 -24.88 -6.97 -21.80
N ARG A 33 -25.27 -7.44 -23.00
CA ARG A 33 -25.50 -8.87 -23.26
C ARG A 33 -24.27 -9.72 -23.15
N ALA A 34 -23.09 -9.15 -23.47
CA ALA A 34 -21.81 -9.79 -23.24
C ALA A 34 -21.39 -9.75 -21.76
N GLY A 35 -22.13 -9.05 -20.88
CA GLY A 35 -21.85 -8.92 -19.45
C GLY A 35 -20.90 -7.76 -19.09
N GLY A 36 -20.57 -6.89 -20.05
CA GLY A 36 -19.80 -5.67 -19.82
C GLY A 36 -20.67 -4.53 -19.26
N ILE A 37 -20.04 -3.58 -18.57
CA ILE A 37 -20.70 -2.37 -18.05
C ILE A 37 -20.20 -1.17 -18.81
N VAL A 38 -21.06 -0.47 -19.53
CA VAL A 38 -20.71 0.77 -20.24
C VAL A 38 -20.48 1.88 -19.20
N THR A 39 -19.28 2.48 -19.23
CA THR A 39 -18.90 3.55 -18.30
C THR A 39 -18.78 4.91 -18.97
N ALA A 40 -18.55 4.95 -20.28
CA ALA A 40 -18.59 6.16 -21.08
C ALA A 40 -18.90 5.84 -22.55
N LEU A 41 -19.54 6.78 -23.24
CA LEU A 41 -19.75 6.73 -24.66
C LEU A 41 -19.65 8.16 -25.23
N ASP A 42 -18.83 8.32 -26.24
CA ASP A 42 -18.61 9.62 -26.91
C ASP A 42 -18.68 9.46 -28.42
N VAL A 43 -19.45 10.32 -29.07
CA VAL A 43 -19.52 10.41 -30.54
C VAL A 43 -18.49 11.44 -30.99
N THR A 44 -17.31 10.98 -31.39
CA THR A 44 -16.17 11.84 -31.69
C THR A 44 -16.24 12.48 -33.07
N ALA A 45 -16.99 11.87 -34.01
CA ALA A 45 -17.28 12.42 -35.31
C ALA A 45 -18.63 11.90 -35.84
N SER A 46 -19.36 12.73 -36.58
CA SER A 46 -20.63 12.34 -37.23
C SER A 46 -20.67 12.85 -38.66
N PHE A 47 -20.90 11.93 -39.57
CA PHE A 47 -21.04 12.18 -41.01
C PHE A 47 -22.43 11.73 -41.48
N THR A 48 -22.79 11.95 -42.71
CA THR A 48 -24.11 11.65 -43.24
C THR A 48 -24.46 10.15 -43.16
N GLU A 49 -23.47 9.27 -43.39
CA GLU A 49 -23.69 7.84 -43.49
C GLU A 49 -23.03 7.06 -42.32
N THR A 50 -22.04 7.65 -41.70
CA THR A 50 -21.28 7.00 -40.61
C THR A 50 -21.02 7.94 -39.41
N MET A 51 -20.78 7.36 -38.26
CA MET A 51 -20.31 8.06 -37.06
C MET A 51 -19.13 7.31 -36.44
N THR A 52 -18.21 8.05 -35.82
CA THR A 52 -17.14 7.46 -35.01
C THR A 52 -17.54 7.55 -33.55
N VAL A 53 -17.59 6.39 -32.88
CA VAL A 53 -18.00 6.28 -31.49
C VAL A 53 -16.87 5.66 -30.68
N ASP A 54 -16.45 6.33 -29.61
CA ASP A 54 -15.60 5.76 -28.58
C ASP A 54 -16.48 5.25 -27.44
N VAL A 55 -16.52 3.93 -27.23
CA VAL A 55 -17.21 3.34 -26.11
C VAL A 55 -16.24 2.75 -25.11
N THR A 56 -16.38 3.14 -23.87
CA THR A 56 -15.60 2.61 -22.75
C THR A 56 -16.47 1.70 -21.91
N CYS A 57 -16.01 0.49 -21.65
CA CYS A 57 -16.72 -0.45 -20.80
C CYS A 57 -15.79 -1.15 -19.82
N ALA A 58 -16.30 -1.41 -18.62
CA ALA A 58 -15.65 -2.26 -17.63
C ALA A 58 -15.91 -3.73 -17.97
N THR A 59 -14.87 -4.54 -17.85
CA THR A 59 -14.88 -5.99 -18.06
C THR A 59 -14.32 -6.70 -16.84
N ARG A 60 -14.41 -8.03 -16.78
CA ARG A 60 -13.91 -8.84 -15.66
C ARG A 60 -12.42 -9.10 -15.76
N ASP A 61 -11.97 -9.42 -16.97
CA ASP A 61 -10.60 -9.82 -17.31
C ASP A 61 -10.37 -9.64 -18.82
N ALA A 62 -9.21 -10.04 -19.30
CA ALA A 62 -8.82 -9.92 -20.71
C ALA A 62 -9.67 -10.80 -21.64
N ASP A 63 -10.06 -11.99 -21.21
CA ASP A 63 -10.89 -12.90 -22.00
C ASP A 63 -12.30 -12.33 -22.17
N HIS A 64 -12.87 -11.80 -21.10
CA HIS A 64 -14.16 -11.11 -21.17
C HIS A 64 -14.10 -9.82 -22.02
N ALA A 65 -12.99 -9.08 -21.98
CA ALA A 65 -12.78 -7.95 -22.87
C ALA A 65 -12.80 -8.38 -24.35
N ALA A 66 -12.17 -9.51 -24.68
CA ALA A 66 -12.23 -10.10 -26.03
C ALA A 66 -13.64 -10.53 -26.42
N ASP A 67 -14.45 -11.07 -25.48
CA ASP A 67 -15.85 -11.41 -25.73
C ASP A 67 -16.69 -10.18 -26.07
N VAL A 68 -16.51 -9.09 -25.33
CA VAL A 68 -17.17 -7.81 -25.59
C VAL A 68 -16.79 -7.25 -26.96
N VAL A 69 -15.52 -7.30 -27.33
CA VAL A 69 -15.06 -6.86 -28.66
C VAL A 69 -15.71 -7.68 -29.77
N ARG A 70 -15.75 -9.02 -29.64
CA ARG A 70 -16.42 -9.91 -30.59
C ARG A 70 -17.92 -9.60 -30.71
N ALA A 71 -18.59 -9.28 -29.61
CA ALA A 71 -20.00 -8.90 -29.62
C ALA A 71 -20.24 -7.59 -30.40
N LEU A 72 -19.31 -6.63 -30.32
CA LEU A 72 -19.34 -5.38 -31.10
C LEU A 72 -19.06 -5.63 -32.58
N GLU A 73 -18.08 -6.46 -32.92
CA GLU A 73 -17.76 -6.85 -34.31
C GLU A 73 -18.89 -7.61 -35.00
N GLY A 74 -19.73 -8.31 -34.21
CA GLY A 74 -20.90 -9.03 -34.72
C GLY A 74 -22.09 -8.15 -35.07
N LEU A 75 -22.04 -6.84 -34.82
CA LEU A 75 -23.16 -5.93 -35.17
C LEU A 75 -23.10 -5.47 -36.62
N ASP A 76 -24.26 -5.51 -37.31
CA ASP A 76 -24.36 -5.00 -38.67
C ASP A 76 -24.05 -3.49 -38.73
N GLY A 77 -23.17 -3.09 -39.65
CA GLY A 77 -22.77 -1.69 -39.86
C GLY A 77 -21.87 -1.12 -38.77
N VAL A 78 -21.20 -1.99 -38.01
CA VAL A 78 -20.19 -1.62 -37.01
C VAL A 78 -18.85 -2.19 -37.44
N THR A 79 -17.81 -1.35 -37.41
CA THR A 79 -16.43 -1.75 -37.64
C THR A 79 -15.60 -1.33 -36.44
N VAL A 80 -14.93 -2.27 -35.77
CA VAL A 80 -13.99 -1.96 -34.70
C VAL A 80 -12.68 -1.48 -35.29
N GLN A 81 -12.39 -0.19 -35.15
CA GLN A 81 -11.17 0.41 -35.68
C GLN A 81 -9.97 0.19 -34.75
N ARG A 82 -10.20 0.30 -33.44
CA ARG A 82 -9.14 0.18 -32.42
C ARG A 82 -9.76 -0.19 -31.07
N VAL A 83 -9.06 -1.06 -30.34
CA VAL A 83 -9.34 -1.33 -28.93
C VAL A 83 -8.14 -0.92 -28.12
N SER A 84 -8.35 -0.24 -27.00
CA SER A 84 -7.32 0.22 -26.10
C SER A 84 -7.67 -0.18 -24.68
N ASP A 85 -6.75 -0.84 -24.00
CA ASP A 85 -6.84 -1.08 -22.56
C ASP A 85 -6.42 0.20 -21.82
N ARG A 86 -7.31 0.73 -21.00
CA ARG A 86 -7.08 1.99 -20.28
C ARG A 86 -5.98 1.88 -19.24
N THR A 87 -5.81 0.71 -18.62
CA THR A 87 -4.75 0.46 -17.65
C THR A 87 -3.39 0.52 -18.35
N PHE A 88 -3.24 -0.16 -19.49
CA PHE A 88 -2.01 -0.09 -20.29
C PHE A 88 -1.73 1.31 -20.81
N LEU A 89 -2.76 2.04 -21.26
CA LEU A 89 -2.58 3.42 -21.71
C LEU A 89 -2.04 4.34 -20.60
N MET A 90 -2.50 4.16 -19.37
CA MET A 90 -2.01 4.91 -18.19
C MET A 90 -0.52 4.65 -17.90
N HIS A 91 -0.01 3.49 -18.30
CA HIS A 91 1.39 3.09 -18.07
C HIS A 91 2.34 3.43 -19.22
N LEU A 92 1.82 3.89 -20.37
CA LEU A 92 2.65 4.25 -21.52
C LEU A 92 3.59 5.42 -21.19
N GLY A 93 4.91 5.16 -21.25
CA GLY A 93 5.94 6.13 -20.93
C GLY A 93 6.22 6.29 -19.42
N GLY A 94 5.62 5.42 -18.60
CA GLY A 94 5.74 5.47 -17.14
C GLY A 94 4.78 6.47 -16.49
N LYS A 95 4.69 6.43 -15.15
CA LYS A 95 3.78 7.28 -14.35
C LYS A 95 4.50 8.42 -13.63
N LEU A 96 5.82 8.52 -13.78
CA LEU A 96 6.66 9.49 -13.10
C LEU A 96 7.44 10.33 -14.09
N SER A 97 7.68 11.60 -13.74
CA SER A 97 8.61 12.50 -14.41
C SER A 97 9.46 13.24 -13.37
N ILE A 98 10.63 13.73 -13.81
CA ILE A 98 11.48 14.60 -12.99
C ILE A 98 11.39 16.00 -13.55
N GLU A 99 11.02 16.96 -12.72
CA GLU A 99 10.90 18.36 -13.08
C GLU A 99 11.83 19.23 -12.26
N SER A 100 12.42 20.25 -12.90
CA SER A 100 13.26 21.22 -12.21
C SER A 100 12.43 22.18 -11.37
N LYS A 101 12.81 22.36 -10.09
CA LYS A 101 12.21 23.37 -9.20
C LYS A 101 12.78 24.79 -9.41
N VAL A 102 13.88 24.90 -10.15
CA VAL A 102 14.56 26.17 -10.40
C VAL A 102 14.58 26.48 -11.90
N PRO A 103 14.40 27.74 -12.29
CA PRO A 103 14.51 28.12 -13.70
C PRO A 103 15.99 28.15 -14.13
N LEU A 104 16.24 27.79 -15.40
CA LEU A 104 17.54 27.96 -16.07
C LEU A 104 17.31 28.81 -17.34
N ARG A 105 17.21 30.12 -17.21
CA ARG A 105 16.84 31.04 -18.28
C ARG A 105 18.01 31.80 -18.87
N ASN A 106 19.10 31.94 -18.09
CA ASN A 106 20.27 32.75 -18.43
C ASN A 106 21.55 32.19 -17.80
N ARG A 107 22.69 32.88 -18.07
CA ARG A 107 24.01 32.48 -17.55
C ARG A 107 24.11 32.61 -16.04
N ASP A 108 23.41 33.56 -15.44
CA ASP A 108 23.44 33.76 -13.99
C ASP A 108 22.70 32.62 -13.28
N ASP A 109 21.51 32.22 -13.79
CA ASP A 109 20.81 31.04 -13.29
C ASP A 109 21.68 29.79 -13.38
N LEU A 110 22.38 29.59 -14.52
CA LEU A 110 23.30 28.47 -14.71
C LEU A 110 24.48 28.51 -13.73
N SER A 111 25.07 29.68 -13.53
CA SER A 111 26.21 29.88 -12.61
C SER A 111 25.82 29.58 -11.17
N MET A 112 24.63 29.95 -10.74
CA MET A 112 24.11 29.65 -9.40
C MET A 112 23.73 28.18 -9.23
N ALA A 113 23.02 27.59 -10.21
CA ALA A 113 22.48 26.23 -10.11
C ALA A 113 23.56 25.15 -10.35
N TYR A 114 24.63 25.47 -11.11
CA TYR A 114 25.68 24.52 -11.46
C TYR A 114 27.07 25.11 -11.20
N THR A 115 27.83 25.41 -12.25
CA THR A 115 29.23 25.86 -12.08
C THR A 115 29.36 27.36 -12.35
N PRO A 116 30.03 28.13 -11.45
CA PRO A 116 30.83 27.75 -10.27
C PRO A 116 30.03 27.75 -8.94
N GLY A 117 28.83 28.27 -8.88
CA GLY A 117 28.10 28.57 -7.65
C GLY A 117 27.83 27.35 -6.76
N VAL A 118 27.51 26.19 -7.36
CA VAL A 118 27.22 24.94 -6.63
C VAL A 118 28.41 24.45 -5.78
N ALA A 119 29.65 24.79 -6.15
CA ALA A 119 30.84 24.38 -5.40
C ALA A 119 30.82 24.87 -3.94
N ARG A 120 30.28 26.07 -3.69
CA ARG A 120 30.11 26.62 -2.34
C ARG A 120 29.12 25.82 -1.52
N VAL A 121 28.05 25.31 -2.15
CA VAL A 121 27.06 24.45 -1.50
C VAL A 121 27.68 23.09 -1.18
N CYS A 122 28.46 22.52 -2.08
CA CYS A 122 29.20 21.27 -1.85
C CYS A 122 30.16 21.38 -0.67
N GLN A 123 30.94 22.47 -0.60
CA GLN A 123 31.83 22.73 0.54
C GLN A 123 31.06 22.83 1.86
N ALA A 124 29.92 23.55 1.85
CA ALA A 124 29.07 23.66 3.02
C ALA A 124 28.62 22.32 3.57
N ILE A 125 28.20 21.43 2.67
CA ILE A 125 27.73 20.07 3.04
C ILE A 125 28.91 19.20 3.48
N ALA A 126 30.12 19.38 2.89
CA ALA A 126 31.31 18.65 3.30
C ALA A 126 31.74 19.02 4.73
N GLU A 127 31.62 20.30 5.09
CA GLU A 127 31.90 20.81 6.43
C GLU A 127 30.80 20.45 7.44
N HIS A 128 29.55 20.45 6.99
CA HIS A 128 28.35 20.20 7.78
C HIS A 128 27.41 19.22 7.07
N PRO A 129 27.62 17.88 7.15
CA PRO A 129 26.85 16.88 6.44
C PRO A 129 25.33 16.92 6.70
N GLU A 130 24.92 17.41 7.86
CA GLU A 130 23.51 17.62 8.22
C GLU A 130 22.81 18.62 7.30
N ASP A 131 23.52 19.57 6.71
CA ASP A 131 22.98 20.55 5.77
C ASP A 131 22.53 19.93 4.44
N ALA A 132 22.95 18.70 4.13
CA ALA A 132 22.44 17.98 2.95
C ALA A 132 20.91 17.89 2.92
N ARG A 133 20.25 17.73 4.08
CA ARG A 133 18.77 17.72 4.18
C ARG A 133 18.15 19.09 3.88
N ARG A 134 18.86 20.18 4.07
CA ARG A 134 18.36 21.55 3.83
C ARG A 134 18.64 22.02 2.40
N LEU A 135 19.80 21.64 1.88
CA LEU A 135 20.37 22.20 0.64
C LEU A 135 20.18 21.27 -0.57
N THR A 136 19.62 20.07 -0.38
CA THR A 136 19.43 19.11 -1.47
C THR A 136 18.03 18.51 -1.47
N ILE A 137 17.74 17.73 -2.50
CA ILE A 137 16.50 16.93 -2.64
C ILE A 137 16.33 15.91 -1.51
N LYS A 138 17.40 15.52 -0.81
CA LYS A 138 17.38 14.60 0.33
C LYS A 138 16.32 14.96 1.38
N ARG A 139 15.98 16.23 1.53
CA ARG A 139 14.95 16.67 2.48
C ARG A 139 13.62 15.93 2.34
N ASN A 140 13.20 15.65 1.11
CA ASN A 140 11.86 15.17 0.78
C ASN A 140 11.86 13.94 -0.11
N THR A 141 12.99 13.22 -0.21
CA THR A 141 13.16 12.12 -1.15
C THR A 141 13.36 10.82 -0.42
N ILE A 142 12.64 9.77 -0.85
CA ILE A 142 12.80 8.40 -0.35
C ILE A 142 13.10 7.43 -1.50
N ALA A 143 13.74 6.31 -1.18
CA ALA A 143 13.86 5.18 -2.11
C ALA A 143 12.76 4.16 -1.82
N VAL A 144 12.07 3.69 -2.87
CA VAL A 144 11.16 2.53 -2.84
C VAL A 144 11.92 1.37 -3.43
N VAL A 145 12.36 0.44 -2.59
CA VAL A 145 13.31 -0.63 -2.94
C VAL A 145 12.61 -1.96 -2.98
N THR A 146 12.79 -2.69 -4.07
CA THR A 146 12.26 -4.05 -4.27
C THR A 146 13.26 -4.97 -4.95
N ASP A 147 13.14 -6.28 -4.73
CA ASP A 147 13.75 -7.33 -5.54
C ASP A 147 12.73 -8.05 -6.44
N GLY A 148 11.45 -7.69 -6.33
CA GLY A 148 10.36 -8.23 -7.14
C GLY A 148 9.93 -9.65 -6.81
N THR A 149 10.22 -10.14 -5.59
CA THR A 149 9.98 -11.55 -5.21
C THR A 149 8.64 -11.82 -4.51
N ALA A 150 7.82 -10.78 -4.25
CA ALA A 150 6.53 -10.93 -3.57
C ALA A 150 5.46 -9.94 -4.08
N VAL A 151 5.36 -9.78 -5.40
CA VAL A 151 4.58 -8.72 -6.04
C VAL A 151 3.10 -9.06 -6.12
N LEU A 152 2.23 -8.29 -5.44
CA LEU A 152 0.76 -8.27 -5.59
C LEU A 152 0.05 -9.64 -5.65
N GLY A 153 0.56 -10.67 -4.96
CA GLY A 153 0.01 -12.01 -5.05
C GLY A 153 0.39 -12.77 -6.33
N LEU A 154 1.17 -12.17 -7.24
CA LEU A 154 1.77 -12.82 -8.40
C LEU A 154 3.04 -13.61 -8.02
N GLY A 155 3.57 -13.35 -6.82
CA GLY A 155 4.80 -13.97 -6.33
C GLY A 155 6.07 -13.38 -6.93
N ASP A 156 7.04 -14.24 -7.23
CA ASP A 156 8.32 -13.84 -7.81
C ASP A 156 8.18 -13.60 -9.33
N ILE A 157 8.08 -12.35 -9.72
CA ILE A 157 8.03 -11.92 -11.13
C ILE A 157 9.26 -11.12 -11.55
N GLY A 158 10.19 -10.93 -10.63
CA GLY A 158 11.45 -10.23 -10.84
C GLY A 158 11.35 -8.70 -10.83
N PRO A 159 12.51 -8.03 -10.73
CA PRO A 159 12.58 -6.59 -10.47
C PRO A 159 12.04 -5.74 -11.62
N LEU A 160 12.24 -6.14 -12.87
CA LEU A 160 11.77 -5.37 -14.03
C LEU A 160 10.23 -5.36 -14.12
N ALA A 161 9.59 -6.50 -13.87
CA ALA A 161 8.13 -6.60 -13.87
C ALA A 161 7.50 -5.95 -12.64
N ALA A 162 8.24 -5.78 -11.55
CA ALA A 162 7.81 -5.05 -10.36
C ALA A 162 7.80 -3.51 -10.55
N LEU A 163 8.54 -2.96 -11.53
CA LEU A 163 8.68 -1.52 -11.72
C LEU A 163 7.35 -0.76 -11.81
N PRO A 164 6.32 -1.22 -12.53
CA PRO A 164 5.03 -0.52 -12.57
C PRO A 164 4.36 -0.38 -11.20
N VAL A 165 4.55 -1.35 -10.30
CA VAL A 165 4.04 -1.28 -8.92
C VAL A 165 4.82 -0.24 -8.11
N MET A 166 6.14 -0.21 -8.24
CA MET A 166 7.01 0.75 -7.57
C MET A 166 6.74 2.19 -8.03
N GLU A 167 6.47 2.39 -9.33
CA GLU A 167 5.98 3.69 -9.83
C GLU A 167 4.62 4.05 -9.22
N GLY A 168 3.71 3.08 -9.10
CA GLY A 168 2.43 3.27 -8.41
C GLY A 168 2.63 3.73 -6.97
N LYS A 169 3.51 3.07 -6.22
CA LYS A 169 3.88 3.46 -4.86
C LYS A 169 4.42 4.89 -4.79
N ALA A 170 5.28 5.28 -5.72
CA ALA A 170 5.83 6.63 -5.80
C ALA A 170 4.74 7.69 -6.10
N VAL A 171 3.79 7.37 -7.00
CA VAL A 171 2.62 8.23 -7.26
C VAL A 171 1.78 8.43 -5.98
N LEU A 172 1.56 7.38 -5.19
CA LEU A 172 0.82 7.48 -3.93
C LEU A 172 1.56 8.34 -2.90
N PHE A 173 2.88 8.19 -2.75
CA PHE A 173 3.70 9.05 -1.91
C PHE A 173 3.59 10.52 -2.31
N LYS A 174 3.69 10.80 -3.61
CA LYS A 174 3.58 12.17 -4.13
C LYS A 174 2.18 12.73 -3.91
N ARG A 175 1.15 11.97 -4.26
CA ARG A 175 -0.25 12.42 -4.21
C ARG A 175 -0.74 12.71 -2.81
N PHE A 176 -0.42 11.86 -1.84
CA PHE A 176 -0.99 11.93 -0.49
C PHE A 176 -0.08 12.65 0.51
N ALA A 177 1.22 12.64 0.32
CA ALA A 177 2.17 13.20 1.30
C ALA A 177 3.16 14.22 0.72
N ASP A 178 3.05 14.54 -0.58
CA ASP A 178 4.01 15.38 -1.32
C ASP A 178 5.47 14.94 -1.11
N ILE A 179 5.72 13.63 -1.11
CA ILE A 179 7.04 13.02 -1.01
C ILE A 179 7.52 12.59 -2.38
N ASP A 180 8.74 12.94 -2.74
CA ASP A 180 9.40 12.53 -3.96
C ASP A 180 10.01 11.14 -3.76
N ALA A 181 9.39 10.10 -4.35
CA ALA A 181 9.82 8.72 -4.19
C ALA A 181 10.43 8.17 -5.48
N PHE A 182 11.58 7.50 -5.36
CA PHE A 182 12.28 6.90 -6.49
C PHE A 182 12.17 5.38 -6.46
N PRO A 183 11.62 4.74 -7.51
CA PRO A 183 11.66 3.30 -7.70
C PRO A 183 13.10 2.80 -7.86
N ILE A 184 13.49 1.83 -7.04
CA ILE A 184 14.80 1.16 -7.07
C ILE A 184 14.55 -0.34 -7.12
N CYS A 185 14.56 -0.90 -8.33
CA CYS A 185 14.38 -2.33 -8.57
C CYS A 185 15.74 -3.02 -8.67
N LEU A 186 16.04 -3.96 -7.77
CA LEU A 186 17.34 -4.60 -7.65
C LEU A 186 17.33 -5.98 -8.30
N ASP A 187 18.21 -6.19 -9.28
CA ASP A 187 18.39 -7.49 -9.94
C ASP A 187 19.28 -8.41 -9.08
N THR A 188 18.80 -8.68 -7.88
CA THR A 188 19.44 -9.61 -6.94
C THR A 188 18.50 -9.98 -5.81
N THR A 189 18.53 -11.24 -5.38
CA THR A 189 17.86 -11.75 -4.18
C THR A 189 18.82 -12.03 -3.02
N ASP A 190 20.11 -11.75 -3.23
CA ASP A 190 21.15 -11.93 -2.21
C ASP A 190 21.06 -10.80 -1.18
N VAL A 191 20.90 -11.18 0.09
CA VAL A 191 20.70 -10.24 1.21
C VAL A 191 21.89 -9.29 1.37
N ASP A 192 23.14 -9.78 1.21
CA ASP A 192 24.33 -8.94 1.35
C ASP A 192 24.38 -7.89 0.26
N ARG A 193 24.12 -8.28 -0.99
CA ARG A 193 24.08 -7.36 -2.13
C ARG A 193 22.96 -6.34 -2.03
N ILE A 194 21.76 -6.75 -1.61
CA ILE A 194 20.63 -5.83 -1.37
C ILE A 194 21.04 -4.78 -0.33
N VAL A 195 21.50 -5.23 0.83
CA VAL A 195 21.88 -4.34 1.94
C VAL A 195 23.01 -3.40 1.54
N ASP A 196 24.08 -3.91 0.92
CA ASP A 196 25.22 -3.08 0.50
C ASP A 196 24.83 -2.06 -0.56
N THR A 197 23.99 -2.43 -1.52
CA THR A 197 23.48 -1.51 -2.54
C THR A 197 22.63 -0.40 -1.92
N VAL A 198 21.70 -0.74 -1.05
CA VAL A 198 20.83 0.27 -0.39
C VAL A 198 21.64 1.22 0.48
N VAL A 199 22.63 0.70 1.21
CA VAL A 199 23.56 1.54 2.00
C VAL A 199 24.36 2.48 1.10
N ALA A 200 24.84 2.01 -0.05
CA ALA A 200 25.62 2.81 -0.98
C ALA A 200 24.82 3.98 -1.60
N ILE A 201 23.52 3.80 -1.86
CA ILE A 201 22.65 4.85 -2.43
C ILE A 201 21.99 5.75 -1.37
N ALA A 202 21.95 5.34 -0.11
CA ALA A 202 21.27 6.04 0.97
C ALA A 202 21.66 7.53 1.18
N PRO A 203 22.87 8.00 0.81
CA PRO A 203 23.20 9.43 0.93
C PRO A 203 22.21 10.38 0.26
N ALA A 204 21.54 9.97 -0.82
CA ALA A 204 20.56 10.81 -1.54
C ALA A 204 19.16 10.81 -0.92
N PHE A 205 18.85 9.90 0.02
CA PHE A 205 17.51 9.66 0.52
C PHE A 205 17.36 10.01 2.01
N ALA A 206 16.18 10.53 2.37
CA ALA A 206 15.81 10.79 3.76
C ALA A 206 15.12 9.60 4.44
N GLY A 207 14.77 8.57 3.68
CA GLY A 207 14.17 7.34 4.16
C GLY A 207 14.17 6.24 3.09
N ILE A 208 13.99 5.01 3.52
CA ILE A 208 13.94 3.81 2.67
C ILE A 208 12.61 3.10 2.91
N ASN A 209 11.82 2.92 1.86
CA ASN A 209 10.67 2.04 1.84
C ASN A 209 11.06 0.73 1.17
N LEU A 210 10.98 -0.38 1.89
CA LEU A 210 11.12 -1.73 1.33
C LEU A 210 9.74 -2.20 0.88
N GLU A 211 9.68 -2.80 -0.31
CA GLU A 211 8.43 -3.20 -0.96
C GLU A 211 8.59 -4.55 -1.65
N ASP A 212 7.60 -5.43 -1.54
CA ASP A 212 7.50 -6.67 -2.31
C ASP A 212 8.75 -7.59 -2.20
N ILE A 213 9.43 -7.60 -1.05
CA ILE A 213 10.54 -8.51 -0.73
C ILE A 213 10.00 -9.68 0.07
N SER A 214 10.18 -10.91 -0.43
CA SER A 214 9.61 -12.11 0.17
C SER A 214 10.22 -12.46 1.54
N ALA A 215 9.35 -12.98 2.45
CA ALA A 215 9.80 -13.60 3.68
C ALA A 215 10.51 -14.93 3.40
N PRO A 216 11.54 -15.35 4.19
CA PRO A 216 12.03 -14.69 5.40
C PRO A 216 13.09 -13.60 5.17
N ARG A 217 13.56 -13.41 3.91
CA ARG A 217 14.65 -12.47 3.59
C ARG A 217 14.33 -11.02 3.99
N CYS A 218 13.10 -10.59 3.80
CA CYS A 218 12.66 -9.24 4.12
C CYS A 218 12.99 -8.85 5.57
N PHE A 219 12.89 -9.76 6.53
CA PHE A 219 13.21 -9.50 7.94
C PHE A 219 14.68 -9.19 8.15
N GLU A 220 15.55 -9.97 7.50
CA GLU A 220 17.01 -9.80 7.62
C GLU A 220 17.49 -8.55 6.90
N VAL A 221 16.96 -8.28 5.70
CA VAL A 221 17.25 -7.05 4.95
C VAL A 221 16.86 -5.83 5.78
N GLU A 222 15.64 -5.77 6.30
CA GLU A 222 15.18 -4.64 7.11
C GLU A 222 16.01 -4.45 8.37
N ARG A 223 16.25 -5.53 9.14
CA ARG A 223 17.05 -5.49 10.36
C ARG A 223 18.45 -4.90 10.11
N ARG A 224 19.15 -5.42 9.10
CA ARG A 224 20.52 -4.98 8.78
C ARG A 224 20.58 -3.55 8.25
N LEU A 225 19.60 -3.12 7.48
CA LEU A 225 19.51 -1.74 7.01
C LEU A 225 19.25 -0.77 8.18
N ARG A 226 18.36 -1.14 9.11
CA ARG A 226 18.11 -0.34 10.33
C ARG A 226 19.35 -0.18 11.21
N GLU A 227 20.24 -1.18 11.23
CA GLU A 227 21.50 -1.13 11.99
C GLU A 227 22.58 -0.29 11.29
N ARG A 228 22.54 -0.20 9.94
CA ARG A 228 23.60 0.44 9.15
C ARG A 228 23.27 1.86 8.68
N LEU A 229 21.99 2.23 8.67
CA LEU A 229 21.52 3.50 8.13
C LEU A 229 21.08 4.45 9.24
N ASP A 230 21.36 5.73 9.02
CA ASP A 230 20.95 6.86 9.85
C ASP A 230 19.73 7.58 9.24
N VAL A 231 18.85 6.80 8.60
CA VAL A 231 17.56 7.19 8.07
C VAL A 231 16.53 6.10 8.35
N PRO A 232 15.23 6.43 8.48
CA PRO A 232 14.21 5.43 8.74
C PRO A 232 14.13 4.41 7.60
N VAL A 233 14.04 3.13 7.98
CA VAL A 233 13.79 1.99 7.10
C VAL A 233 12.43 1.41 7.47
N PHE A 234 11.53 1.34 6.52
CA PHE A 234 10.16 0.87 6.69
C PHE A 234 9.83 -0.16 5.61
N HIS A 235 9.31 -1.31 6.00
CA HIS A 235 8.80 -2.30 5.07
C HIS A 235 7.28 -2.19 5.05
N ASP A 236 6.70 -1.74 3.94
CA ASP A 236 5.27 -1.44 3.90
C ASP A 236 4.39 -2.67 4.07
N ASP A 237 4.73 -3.79 3.43
CA ASP A 237 3.98 -5.06 3.58
C ASP A 237 3.94 -5.57 5.02
N GLN A 238 4.93 -5.20 5.83
CA GLN A 238 4.97 -5.52 7.25
C GLN A 238 4.24 -4.44 8.06
N HIS A 239 4.79 -3.25 8.10
CA HIS A 239 4.39 -2.22 9.06
C HIS A 239 3.18 -1.42 8.60
N GLY A 240 3.05 -1.15 7.28
CA GLY A 240 1.86 -0.51 6.72
C GLY A 240 0.63 -1.37 6.98
N THR A 241 0.71 -2.66 6.67
CA THR A 241 -0.36 -3.63 6.95
C THR A 241 -0.69 -3.70 8.44
N ALA A 242 0.32 -3.75 9.31
CA ALA A 242 0.11 -3.81 10.75
C ALA A 242 -0.64 -2.56 11.28
N ILE A 243 -0.26 -1.38 10.84
CA ILE A 243 -0.91 -0.12 11.23
C ILE A 243 -2.39 -0.12 10.84
N VAL A 244 -2.71 -0.44 9.58
CA VAL A 244 -4.10 -0.37 9.10
C VAL A 244 -4.98 -1.44 9.73
N VAL A 245 -4.45 -2.64 9.97
CA VAL A 245 -5.18 -3.73 10.64
C VAL A 245 -5.49 -3.35 12.10
N VAL A 246 -4.51 -2.85 12.83
CA VAL A 246 -4.72 -2.42 14.23
C VAL A 246 -5.69 -1.25 14.31
N ALA A 247 -5.62 -0.28 13.40
CA ALA A 247 -6.55 0.84 13.33
C ALA A 247 -7.99 0.36 13.05
N ALA A 248 -8.16 -0.51 12.05
CA ALA A 248 -9.45 -1.10 11.70
C ALA A 248 -10.03 -1.92 12.86
N LEU A 249 -9.21 -2.78 13.49
CA LEU A 249 -9.64 -3.60 14.61
C LEU A 249 -10.08 -2.76 15.80
N ARG A 250 -9.39 -1.67 16.07
CA ARG A 250 -9.74 -0.74 17.16
C ARG A 250 -11.15 -0.18 16.99
N ASN A 251 -11.49 0.22 15.79
CA ASN A 251 -12.81 0.75 15.45
C ASN A 251 -13.87 -0.37 15.38
N ALA A 252 -13.55 -1.52 14.80
CA ALA A 252 -14.45 -2.67 14.78
C ALA A 252 -14.81 -3.13 16.19
N LEU A 253 -13.84 -3.17 17.11
CA LEU A 253 -14.09 -3.50 18.53
C LEU A 253 -15.01 -2.48 19.21
N ARG A 254 -14.91 -1.19 18.87
CA ARG A 254 -15.84 -0.16 19.37
C ARG A 254 -17.25 -0.40 18.85
N VAL A 255 -17.40 -0.78 17.58
CA VAL A 255 -18.71 -1.09 16.96
C VAL A 255 -19.41 -2.23 17.70
N VAL A 256 -18.66 -3.30 18.04
CA VAL A 256 -19.23 -4.48 18.71
C VAL A 256 -19.18 -4.40 20.25
N GLY A 257 -18.68 -3.31 20.82
CA GLY A 257 -18.60 -3.12 22.28
C GLY A 257 -17.63 -4.05 23.01
N LYS A 258 -16.62 -4.61 22.31
CA LYS A 258 -15.60 -5.50 22.88
C LYS A 258 -14.28 -4.77 23.12
N ARG A 259 -13.42 -5.30 23.99
CA ARG A 259 -12.08 -4.75 24.30
C ARG A 259 -11.01 -5.68 23.78
N LEU A 260 -9.93 -5.14 23.19
CA LEU A 260 -8.82 -5.93 22.62
C LEU A 260 -8.20 -6.92 23.61
N ALA A 261 -8.12 -6.55 24.89
CA ALA A 261 -7.54 -7.40 25.93
C ALA A 261 -8.40 -8.62 26.29
N ASP A 262 -9.68 -8.62 25.93
CA ASP A 262 -10.66 -9.62 26.37
C ASP A 262 -11.11 -10.54 25.20
N VAL A 263 -10.73 -10.22 23.95
CA VAL A 263 -11.10 -10.98 22.77
C VAL A 263 -10.07 -12.03 22.40
N ARG A 264 -10.56 -13.14 21.82
CA ARG A 264 -9.72 -14.12 21.14
C ARG A 264 -9.53 -13.73 19.69
N VAL A 265 -8.28 -13.54 19.29
CA VAL A 265 -7.87 -13.25 17.92
C VAL A 265 -7.28 -14.51 17.29
N VAL A 266 -7.78 -14.91 16.13
CA VAL A 266 -7.20 -15.97 15.32
C VAL A 266 -6.66 -15.35 14.04
N MET A 267 -5.40 -15.64 13.74
CA MET A 267 -4.70 -15.14 12.53
C MET A 267 -4.39 -16.29 11.59
N SER A 268 -4.60 -16.09 10.31
CA SER A 268 -4.12 -16.97 9.25
C SER A 268 -2.95 -16.32 8.52
N GLY A 269 -1.80 -16.97 8.53
CA GLY A 269 -0.56 -16.48 7.92
C GLY A 269 0.45 -15.94 8.93
N ALA A 270 1.68 -16.47 8.83
CA ALA A 270 2.84 -16.11 9.66
C ALA A 270 4.01 -15.60 8.78
N GLY A 271 3.72 -15.05 7.60
CA GLY A 271 4.66 -14.40 6.71
C GLY A 271 5.02 -12.99 7.16
N ALA A 272 5.47 -12.15 6.21
CA ALA A 272 5.89 -10.77 6.46
C ALA A 272 4.79 -9.96 7.16
N ALA A 273 3.61 -9.87 6.55
CA ALA A 273 2.47 -9.13 7.10
C ALA A 273 1.98 -9.73 8.43
N GLY A 274 1.75 -11.06 8.47
CA GLY A 274 1.23 -11.74 9.67
C GLY A 274 2.12 -11.56 10.89
N THR A 275 3.44 -11.67 10.73
CA THR A 275 4.39 -11.45 11.82
C THR A 275 4.36 -10.01 12.34
N ALA A 276 4.27 -9.02 11.44
CA ALA A 276 4.23 -7.62 11.82
C ALA A 276 2.91 -7.23 12.48
N VAL A 277 1.78 -7.72 11.94
CA VAL A 277 0.45 -7.52 12.54
C VAL A 277 0.41 -8.13 13.94
N LEU A 278 0.92 -9.37 14.11
CA LEU A 278 0.99 -10.02 15.41
C LEU A 278 1.78 -9.18 16.43
N LYS A 279 2.97 -8.72 16.06
CA LYS A 279 3.81 -7.87 16.94
C LYS A 279 3.06 -6.62 17.38
N LEU A 280 2.42 -5.94 16.46
CA LEU A 280 1.73 -4.69 16.76
C LEU A 280 0.44 -4.93 17.56
N LEU A 281 -0.29 -6.03 17.33
CA LEU A 281 -1.44 -6.44 18.14
C LEU A 281 -1.05 -6.73 19.61
N LEU A 282 0.06 -7.45 19.82
CA LEU A 282 0.58 -7.71 21.16
C LEU A 282 1.02 -6.41 21.84
N ALA A 283 1.71 -5.52 21.12
CA ALA A 283 2.08 -4.20 21.63
C ALA A 283 0.85 -3.32 21.93
N ALA A 284 -0.24 -3.46 21.17
CA ALA A 284 -1.52 -2.79 21.43
C ALA A 284 -2.31 -3.39 22.61
N GLY A 285 -1.88 -4.53 23.17
CA GLY A 285 -2.46 -5.16 24.35
C GLY A 285 -3.36 -6.36 24.11
N ALA A 286 -3.30 -6.99 22.91
CA ALA A 286 -3.92 -8.29 22.66
C ALA A 286 -3.28 -9.37 23.56
N ARG A 287 -4.09 -10.24 24.17
CA ARG A 287 -3.62 -11.23 25.13
C ARG A 287 -3.86 -12.67 24.69
N ASP A 288 -4.95 -12.93 23.99
CA ASP A 288 -5.33 -14.26 23.52
C ASP A 288 -5.27 -14.27 21.97
N VAL A 289 -4.11 -14.60 21.43
CA VAL A 289 -3.87 -14.68 20.00
C VAL A 289 -3.45 -16.10 19.64
N VAL A 290 -4.05 -16.66 18.60
CA VAL A 290 -3.69 -17.94 17.98
C VAL A 290 -3.33 -17.68 16.53
N VAL A 291 -2.19 -18.16 16.07
CA VAL A 291 -1.73 -18.03 14.68
C VAL A 291 -1.69 -19.40 14.03
N ALA A 292 -2.19 -19.49 12.81
CA ALA A 292 -2.09 -20.68 11.96
C ALA A 292 -1.36 -20.35 10.67
N ASP A 293 -0.61 -21.30 10.14
CA ASP A 293 -0.01 -21.28 8.80
C ASP A 293 -0.55 -22.45 7.96
N VAL A 294 0.11 -22.74 6.83
CA VAL A 294 -0.28 -23.83 5.92
C VAL A 294 -0.28 -25.21 6.59
N ASP A 295 0.54 -25.41 7.62
CA ASP A 295 0.67 -26.68 8.35
C ASP A 295 -0.26 -26.74 9.60
N GLY A 296 -1.09 -25.70 9.83
CA GLY A 296 -2.03 -25.61 10.95
C GLY A 296 -1.62 -24.64 12.04
N VAL A 297 -2.18 -24.84 13.24
CA VAL A 297 -1.94 -23.94 14.37
C VAL A 297 -0.48 -24.00 14.82
N ILE A 298 0.10 -22.82 15.04
CA ILE A 298 1.48 -22.68 15.55
C ILE A 298 1.43 -22.79 17.08
N HIS A 299 2.17 -23.77 17.63
CA HIS A 299 2.27 -24.02 19.05
C HIS A 299 3.68 -24.49 19.43
N ARG A 300 4.02 -24.44 20.73
CA ARG A 300 5.38 -24.68 21.23
C ARG A 300 5.93 -26.07 20.91
N ASP A 301 5.07 -27.09 20.90
CA ASP A 301 5.45 -28.47 20.69
C ASP A 301 5.46 -28.88 19.20
N ARG A 302 5.18 -27.97 18.28
CA ARG A 302 5.22 -28.22 16.84
C ARG A 302 6.66 -28.38 16.36
N PRO A 303 7.01 -29.51 15.71
CA PRO A 303 8.36 -29.73 15.20
C PRO A 303 8.70 -28.83 14.03
N GLY A 304 10.00 -28.60 13.77
CA GLY A 304 10.48 -27.96 12.54
C GLY A 304 10.24 -26.44 12.43
N LEU A 305 9.91 -25.76 13.52
CA LEU A 305 9.67 -24.32 13.51
C LEU A 305 10.93 -23.54 13.14
N SER A 306 10.81 -22.63 12.15
CA SER A 306 11.81 -21.61 11.86
C SER A 306 11.97 -20.64 13.06
N PRO A 307 13.02 -19.81 13.11
CA PRO A 307 13.18 -18.86 14.22
C PRO A 307 11.98 -17.90 14.39
N SER A 308 11.38 -17.42 13.31
CA SER A 308 10.20 -16.55 13.36
C SER A 308 8.96 -17.29 13.88
N LEU A 309 8.72 -18.51 13.40
CA LEU A 309 7.60 -19.34 13.87
C LEU A 309 7.78 -19.78 15.33
N ARG A 310 9.01 -20.03 15.75
CA ARG A 310 9.32 -20.31 17.18
C ARG A 310 8.98 -19.13 18.05
N TRP A 311 9.39 -17.91 17.66
CA TRP A 311 8.98 -16.71 18.36
C TRP A 311 7.46 -16.57 18.42
N THR A 312 6.75 -16.82 17.32
CA THR A 312 5.28 -16.83 17.29
C THR A 312 4.69 -17.82 18.29
N ALA A 313 5.20 -19.06 18.30
CA ALA A 313 4.75 -20.11 19.23
C ALA A 313 5.00 -19.77 20.73
N GLU A 314 6.06 -19.01 21.02
CA GLU A 314 6.39 -18.56 22.37
C GLU A 314 5.53 -17.38 22.82
N ALA A 315 5.25 -16.44 21.90
CA ALA A 315 4.54 -15.20 22.16
C ALA A 315 3.02 -15.34 22.14
N THR A 316 2.47 -16.45 21.61
CA THR A 316 1.03 -16.64 21.40
C THR A 316 0.55 -17.99 21.92
N ASN A 317 -0.73 -18.27 21.68
CA ASN A 317 -1.35 -19.59 21.91
C ASN A 317 -1.10 -20.13 23.33
N HIS A 318 -1.30 -19.30 24.34
CA HIS A 318 -1.09 -19.67 25.75
C HIS A 318 -2.08 -20.74 26.24
N ARG A 319 -3.15 -21.02 25.49
CA ARG A 319 -4.12 -22.07 25.78
C ARG A 319 -3.72 -23.44 25.24
N GLY A 320 -2.66 -23.52 24.43
CA GLY A 320 -2.22 -24.77 23.83
C GLY A 320 -3.19 -25.32 22.77
N VAL A 321 -3.85 -24.45 22.01
CA VAL A 321 -4.72 -24.86 20.89
C VAL A 321 -3.86 -25.54 19.84
N THR A 322 -4.36 -26.66 19.30
CA THR A 322 -3.73 -27.45 18.23
C THR A 322 -4.75 -27.71 17.12
N GLY A 323 -4.33 -28.29 16.01
CA GLY A 323 -5.21 -28.63 14.89
C GLY A 323 -5.12 -27.65 13.72
N THR A 324 -6.21 -27.52 13.00
CA THR A 324 -6.31 -26.70 11.79
C THR A 324 -6.74 -25.25 12.09
N LEU A 325 -6.63 -24.37 11.10
CA LEU A 325 -7.22 -23.03 11.17
C LEU A 325 -8.73 -23.08 11.51
N ARG A 326 -9.47 -24.01 10.88
CA ARG A 326 -10.92 -24.18 11.10
C ARG A 326 -11.29 -24.64 12.50
N ASP A 327 -10.37 -25.32 13.17
CA ASP A 327 -10.53 -25.68 14.60
C ASP A 327 -10.28 -24.47 15.48
N ALA A 328 -9.29 -23.64 15.14
CA ALA A 328 -8.92 -22.47 15.93
C ALA A 328 -9.99 -21.36 15.92
N VAL A 329 -10.70 -21.16 14.79
CA VAL A 329 -11.70 -20.07 14.66
C VAL A 329 -12.98 -20.33 15.47
N VAL A 330 -13.21 -21.55 15.95
CA VAL A 330 -14.39 -21.87 16.76
C VAL A 330 -14.39 -21.05 18.06
N GLY A 331 -15.42 -20.22 18.21
CA GLY A 331 -15.54 -19.32 19.37
C GLY A 331 -14.52 -18.16 19.38
N ALA A 332 -13.83 -17.87 18.28
CA ALA A 332 -12.98 -16.69 18.16
C ALA A 332 -13.81 -15.43 17.97
N ASP A 333 -13.41 -14.32 18.59
CA ASP A 333 -14.06 -13.01 18.41
C ASP A 333 -13.60 -12.31 17.15
N VAL A 334 -12.35 -12.52 16.75
CA VAL A 334 -11.70 -11.83 15.64
C VAL A 334 -10.94 -12.83 14.78
N PHE A 335 -11.14 -12.76 13.48
CA PHE A 335 -10.32 -13.42 12.49
C PHE A 335 -9.54 -12.37 11.67
N VAL A 336 -8.23 -12.59 11.49
CA VAL A 336 -7.36 -11.76 10.62
C VAL A 336 -6.66 -12.67 9.63
N GLY A 337 -7.09 -12.62 8.38
CA GLY A 337 -6.52 -13.36 7.27
C GLY A 337 -5.42 -12.56 6.57
N LEU A 338 -4.22 -13.14 6.46
CA LEU A 338 -3.02 -12.60 5.83
C LEU A 338 -2.28 -13.73 5.11
N SER A 339 -3.01 -14.62 4.44
CA SER A 339 -2.47 -15.88 3.94
C SER A 339 -2.84 -16.16 2.48
N ALA A 340 -3.76 -17.08 2.26
CA ALA A 340 -4.17 -17.56 0.95
C ALA A 340 -5.69 -17.49 0.79
N PRO A 341 -6.19 -17.42 -0.45
CA PRO A 341 -7.62 -17.37 -0.69
C PRO A 341 -8.34 -18.66 -0.23
N ASP A 342 -9.61 -18.51 0.10
CA ASP A 342 -10.57 -19.61 0.30
C ASP A 342 -10.17 -20.61 1.41
N VAL A 343 -9.46 -20.17 2.46
CA VAL A 343 -9.06 -21.05 3.58
C VAL A 343 -10.18 -21.26 4.62
N LEU A 344 -11.17 -20.37 4.63
CA LEU A 344 -12.40 -20.46 5.44
C LEU A 344 -13.64 -20.38 4.56
N THR A 345 -14.77 -20.85 5.11
CA THR A 345 -16.11 -20.75 4.52
C THR A 345 -17.03 -19.91 5.42
N GLY A 346 -18.21 -19.52 4.93
CA GLY A 346 -19.24 -18.88 5.75
C GLY A 346 -19.64 -19.74 6.97
N ASP A 347 -19.72 -21.06 6.80
CA ASP A 347 -20.00 -22.00 7.90
C ASP A 347 -18.92 -21.99 8.99
N ASP A 348 -17.66 -21.77 8.63
CA ASP A 348 -16.58 -21.61 9.61
C ASP A 348 -16.75 -20.29 10.40
N VAL A 349 -17.15 -19.21 9.71
CA VAL A 349 -17.46 -17.91 10.35
C VAL A 349 -18.69 -18.03 11.27
N ALA A 350 -19.71 -18.80 10.89
CA ALA A 350 -20.88 -19.07 11.74
C ALA A 350 -20.54 -19.74 13.08
N ARG A 351 -19.37 -20.38 13.19
CA ARG A 351 -18.88 -21.04 14.40
C ARG A 351 -18.04 -20.13 15.32
N MET A 352 -17.78 -18.89 14.87
CA MET A 352 -17.09 -17.88 15.69
C MET A 352 -17.98 -17.41 16.85
N ALA A 353 -17.45 -16.55 17.69
CA ALA A 353 -18.19 -15.93 18.79
C ALA A 353 -19.29 -14.99 18.25
N PRO A 354 -20.36 -14.71 19.02
CA PRO A 354 -21.30 -13.66 18.69
C PRO A 354 -20.59 -12.32 18.45
N ASP A 355 -21.15 -11.53 17.50
CA ASP A 355 -20.56 -10.25 17.10
C ASP A 355 -19.10 -10.38 16.65
N ALA A 356 -18.79 -11.38 15.84
CA ALA A 356 -17.47 -11.63 15.31
C ALA A 356 -17.02 -10.53 14.35
N ILE A 357 -15.70 -10.30 14.30
CA ILE A 357 -15.02 -9.41 13.38
C ILE A 357 -14.18 -10.26 12.43
N VAL A 358 -14.32 -10.06 11.13
CA VAL A 358 -13.60 -10.82 10.09
C VAL A 358 -12.84 -9.85 9.18
N PHE A 359 -11.52 -9.94 9.17
CA PHE A 359 -10.65 -9.25 8.22
C PHE A 359 -10.02 -10.29 7.29
N ALA A 360 -10.43 -10.31 6.02
CA ALA A 360 -9.96 -11.24 5.01
C ALA A 360 -9.17 -10.45 3.95
N LEU A 361 -7.83 -10.43 4.07
CA LEU A 361 -6.96 -9.45 3.40
C LEU A 361 -6.15 -10.03 2.25
N ALA A 362 -6.25 -11.33 1.97
CA ALA A 362 -5.58 -11.93 0.82
C ALA A 362 -6.08 -11.33 -0.50
N ASN A 363 -5.17 -11.11 -1.43
CA ASN A 363 -5.43 -10.56 -2.76
C ASN A 363 -4.96 -11.55 -3.85
N PRO A 364 -5.68 -11.65 -5.01
CA PRO A 364 -6.91 -10.92 -5.36
C PRO A 364 -8.20 -11.49 -4.75
N ARG A 365 -8.17 -12.72 -4.21
CA ARG A 365 -9.30 -13.37 -3.54
C ARG A 365 -9.04 -13.44 -2.03
N PRO A 366 -10.02 -13.06 -1.19
CA PRO A 366 -9.91 -13.12 0.26
C PRO A 366 -9.88 -14.56 0.81
N GLU A 367 -9.52 -14.71 2.09
CA GLU A 367 -9.51 -15.97 2.83
C GLU A 367 -10.90 -16.60 2.97
N VAL A 368 -11.93 -15.79 2.97
CA VAL A 368 -13.36 -16.19 2.97
C VAL A 368 -14.10 -15.19 2.09
N ASP A 369 -15.16 -15.65 1.42
CA ASP A 369 -16.04 -14.77 0.66
C ASP A 369 -16.65 -13.71 1.60
N PRO A 370 -16.48 -12.39 1.30
CA PRO A 370 -16.97 -11.34 2.18
C PRO A 370 -18.48 -11.32 2.35
N ASP A 371 -19.24 -11.69 1.32
CA ASP A 371 -20.72 -11.73 1.37
C ASP A 371 -21.19 -12.90 2.23
N ASP A 372 -20.50 -14.06 2.16
CA ASP A 372 -20.76 -15.19 3.04
C ASP A 372 -20.38 -14.86 4.49
N ALA A 373 -19.24 -14.22 4.69
CA ALA A 373 -18.80 -13.80 6.02
C ALA A 373 -19.77 -12.79 6.67
N ALA A 374 -20.31 -11.85 5.88
CA ALA A 374 -21.24 -10.82 6.36
C ALA A 374 -22.60 -11.38 6.84
N GLN A 375 -22.94 -12.63 6.49
CA GLN A 375 -24.13 -13.29 7.01
C GLN A 375 -23.99 -13.69 8.50
N HIS A 376 -22.75 -13.79 9.00
CA HIS A 376 -22.46 -14.35 10.32
C HIS A 376 -21.58 -13.43 11.19
N ALA A 377 -20.81 -12.52 10.59
CA ALA A 377 -19.96 -11.58 11.30
C ALA A 377 -20.63 -10.20 11.40
N ALA A 378 -20.41 -9.52 12.54
CA ALA A 378 -20.92 -8.17 12.74
C ALA A 378 -20.14 -7.11 11.94
N VAL A 379 -18.85 -7.35 11.72
CA VAL A 379 -17.97 -6.44 10.94
C VAL A 379 -17.10 -7.27 10.01
N VAL A 380 -17.11 -6.91 8.73
CA VAL A 380 -16.22 -7.51 7.71
C VAL A 380 -15.36 -6.40 7.09
N GLY A 381 -14.06 -6.66 6.94
CA GLY A 381 -13.12 -5.82 6.21
C GLY A 381 -12.28 -6.65 5.24
N THR A 382 -11.89 -6.04 4.11
CA THR A 382 -11.09 -6.70 3.07
C THR A 382 -9.98 -5.79 2.55
N GLY A 383 -9.03 -6.34 1.81
CA GLY A 383 -8.06 -5.54 1.03
C GLY A 383 -8.64 -4.94 -0.25
N ARG A 384 -9.84 -5.36 -0.67
CA ARG A 384 -10.45 -4.99 -1.95
C ARG A 384 -11.18 -3.65 -1.86
N SER A 385 -11.10 -2.87 -2.94
CA SER A 385 -11.75 -1.55 -3.05
C SER A 385 -13.24 -1.59 -3.40
N ASP A 386 -13.75 -2.74 -3.80
CA ASP A 386 -15.15 -2.96 -4.18
C ASP A 386 -16.03 -3.44 -3.02
N PHE A 387 -15.46 -3.58 -1.81
CA PHE A 387 -16.18 -3.88 -0.58
C PHE A 387 -16.08 -2.74 0.42
N ALA A 388 -17.01 -2.71 1.37
CA ALA A 388 -16.92 -1.81 2.53
C ALA A 388 -15.67 -2.13 3.37
N ASN A 389 -15.18 -1.15 4.14
CA ASN A 389 -14.03 -1.31 5.02
C ASN A 389 -12.78 -1.80 4.28
N GLN A 390 -12.35 -1.08 3.24
CA GLN A 390 -11.11 -1.39 2.55
C GLN A 390 -9.91 -1.14 3.47
N ILE A 391 -9.28 -2.22 3.94
CA ILE A 391 -8.07 -2.18 4.77
C ILE A 391 -6.86 -2.14 3.83
N ASN A 392 -6.31 -0.94 3.59
CA ASN A 392 -5.28 -0.71 2.60
C ASN A 392 -4.12 0.12 3.19
N ASN A 393 -2.87 -0.31 2.92
CA ASN A 393 -1.63 0.33 3.41
C ASN A 393 -1.52 1.81 3.02
N VAL A 394 -2.18 2.24 1.94
CA VAL A 394 -2.25 3.67 1.52
C VAL A 394 -2.78 4.58 2.63
N LEU A 395 -3.59 4.06 3.54
CA LEU A 395 -4.04 4.80 4.71
C LEU A 395 -2.91 5.11 5.72
N ALA A 396 -1.80 4.36 5.67
CA ALA A 396 -0.72 4.44 6.65
C ALA A 396 0.56 5.07 6.10
N PHE A 397 1.18 4.42 5.09
CA PHE A 397 2.56 4.70 4.74
C PHE A 397 2.84 6.15 4.32
N PRO A 398 1.97 6.88 3.58
CA PRO A 398 2.27 8.25 3.21
C PRO A 398 2.38 9.16 4.44
N GLY A 399 1.41 9.04 5.37
CA GLY A 399 1.40 9.78 6.62
C GLY A 399 2.57 9.42 7.54
N VAL A 400 2.91 8.14 7.63
CA VAL A 400 4.07 7.66 8.42
C VAL A 400 5.35 8.30 7.90
N PHE A 401 5.65 8.19 6.62
CA PHE A 401 6.85 8.80 6.05
C PHE A 401 6.85 10.32 6.15
N ARG A 402 5.70 10.98 5.96
CA ARG A 402 5.61 12.44 6.16
C ARG A 402 5.99 12.82 7.59
N GLY A 403 5.46 12.13 8.59
CA GLY A 403 5.80 12.35 9.99
C GLY A 403 7.27 12.09 10.31
N LEU A 404 7.85 11.02 9.76
CA LEU A 404 9.27 10.69 9.92
C LEU A 404 10.20 11.73 9.28
N LEU A 405 9.86 12.19 8.08
CA LEU A 405 10.62 13.22 7.37
C LEU A 405 10.53 14.57 8.10
N ASP A 406 9.35 14.95 8.58
CA ASP A 406 9.14 16.21 9.34
C ASP A 406 9.86 16.20 10.68
N ALA A 407 9.94 15.06 11.35
CA ALA A 407 10.76 14.87 12.56
C ALA A 407 12.25 14.71 12.28
N GLN A 408 12.66 14.60 11.01
CA GLN A 408 13.99 14.15 10.61
C GLN A 408 14.44 12.88 11.36
N SER A 409 13.53 11.94 11.54
CA SER A 409 13.76 10.74 12.31
C SER A 409 14.84 9.87 11.66
N HIS A 410 15.63 9.22 12.51
CA HIS A 410 16.68 8.28 12.07
C HIS A 410 16.25 6.82 12.23
N ARG A 411 15.13 6.54 12.90
CA ARG A 411 14.61 5.20 13.15
C ARG A 411 13.09 5.20 13.25
N ILE A 412 12.51 4.00 13.25
CA ILE A 412 11.09 3.74 13.49
C ILE A 412 10.97 2.87 14.74
N THR A 413 10.02 3.20 15.62
CA THR A 413 9.73 2.48 16.85
C THR A 413 8.29 1.98 16.87
N ASP A 414 8.00 0.96 17.71
CA ASP A 414 6.64 0.45 17.88
C ASP A 414 5.69 1.54 18.41
N ALA A 415 6.19 2.48 19.22
CA ALA A 415 5.41 3.63 19.68
C ALA A 415 4.92 4.51 18.52
N MET A 416 5.76 4.73 17.49
CA MET A 416 5.36 5.47 16.30
C MET A 416 4.31 4.71 15.48
N LEU A 417 4.45 3.38 15.34
CA LEU A 417 3.49 2.53 14.62
C LEU A 417 2.13 2.51 15.34
N LEU A 418 2.13 2.39 16.67
CA LEU A 418 0.91 2.46 17.49
C LEU A 418 0.27 3.86 17.41
N ALA A 419 1.06 4.93 17.47
CA ALA A 419 0.57 6.30 17.31
C ALA A 419 -0.07 6.52 15.94
N ALA A 420 0.51 5.96 14.87
CA ALA A 420 -0.05 5.98 13.53
C ALA A 420 -1.40 5.24 13.47
N ALA A 421 -1.49 4.05 14.05
CA ALA A 421 -2.72 3.25 14.09
C ALA A 421 -3.84 3.94 14.89
N GLU A 422 -3.51 4.56 16.04
CA GLU A 422 -4.44 5.33 16.85
C GLU A 422 -4.96 6.56 16.09
N ALA A 423 -4.05 7.30 15.47
CA ALA A 423 -4.37 8.48 14.69
C ALA A 423 -5.28 8.16 13.50
N LEU A 424 -4.97 7.07 12.77
CA LEU A 424 -5.80 6.58 11.68
C LEU A 424 -7.19 6.17 12.16
N ALA A 425 -7.29 5.40 13.26
CA ALA A 425 -8.57 5.01 13.84
C ALA A 425 -9.41 6.22 14.24
N SER A 426 -8.79 7.26 14.80
CA SER A 426 -9.47 8.48 15.26
C SER A 426 -9.97 9.38 14.13
N THR A 427 -9.55 9.14 12.88
CA THR A 427 -10.03 9.88 11.70
C THR A 427 -11.51 9.57 11.42
N VAL A 428 -11.98 8.39 11.79
CA VAL A 428 -13.41 8.05 11.77
C VAL A 428 -14.04 8.59 13.04
N ARG A 429 -14.97 9.55 12.89
CA ARG A 429 -15.66 10.16 14.02
C ARG A 429 -16.62 9.18 14.69
N PRO A 430 -16.89 9.33 15.99
CA PRO A 430 -17.81 8.44 16.71
C PRO A 430 -19.23 8.35 16.12
N ASP A 431 -19.71 9.42 15.52
CA ASP A 431 -21.04 9.52 14.88
C ASP A 431 -21.07 8.90 13.47
N GLU A 432 -19.92 8.69 12.84
CA GLU A 432 -19.78 8.01 11.54
C GLU A 432 -19.51 6.51 11.69
N LEU A 433 -18.99 6.11 12.85
CA LEU A 433 -18.54 4.75 13.10
C LEU A 433 -19.71 3.76 13.07
N ASN A 434 -19.63 2.78 12.17
CA ASN A 434 -20.65 1.74 12.01
C ASN A 434 -20.02 0.47 11.37
N PRO A 435 -20.74 -0.66 11.27
CA PRO A 435 -20.20 -1.92 10.73
C PRO A 435 -19.60 -1.84 9.33
N THR A 436 -20.05 -0.90 8.49
CA THR A 436 -19.58 -0.71 7.11
C THR A 436 -18.63 0.47 6.94
N TYR A 437 -18.28 1.17 8.04
CA TYR A 437 -17.36 2.31 8.02
C TYR A 437 -16.50 2.33 9.28
N ILE A 438 -15.48 1.45 9.36
CA ILE A 438 -14.51 1.36 10.45
C ILE A 438 -13.14 1.98 10.10
N VAL A 439 -12.89 2.21 8.81
CA VAL A 439 -11.70 2.91 8.30
C VAL A 439 -12.13 4.00 7.33
N PRO A 440 -11.42 5.13 7.26
CA PRO A 440 -11.76 6.19 6.32
C PRO A 440 -11.46 5.78 4.88
N SER A 441 -12.05 6.48 3.93
CA SER A 441 -11.63 6.39 2.53
C SER A 441 -10.16 6.78 2.39
N VAL A 442 -9.42 6.13 1.46
CA VAL A 442 -8.04 6.52 1.11
C VAL A 442 -7.93 7.96 0.59
N PHE A 443 -9.05 8.53 0.11
CA PHE A 443 -9.14 9.92 -0.35
C PHE A 443 -9.62 10.90 0.73
N HIS A 444 -9.79 10.45 1.97
CA HIS A 444 -10.18 11.35 3.06
C HIS A 444 -9.06 12.39 3.29
N PRO A 445 -9.37 13.71 3.27
CA PRO A 445 -8.36 14.77 3.22
C PRO A 445 -7.42 14.80 4.44
N ASP A 446 -7.89 14.37 5.61
CA ASP A 446 -7.16 14.52 6.86
C ASP A 446 -6.29 13.31 7.23
N VAL A 447 -6.45 12.15 6.57
CA VAL A 447 -5.75 10.90 6.96
C VAL A 447 -4.25 11.13 7.03
N THR A 448 -3.64 11.60 5.95
CA THR A 448 -2.17 11.77 5.90
C THR A 448 -1.68 12.76 6.95
N SER A 449 -2.35 13.91 7.12
CA SER A 449 -1.93 14.96 8.05
C SER A 449 -2.05 14.53 9.52
N VAL A 450 -3.12 13.82 9.86
CA VAL A 450 -3.37 13.31 11.23
C VAL A 450 -2.37 12.23 11.60
N VAL A 451 -2.12 11.28 10.70
CA VAL A 451 -1.09 10.23 10.89
C VAL A 451 0.30 10.84 10.97
N ALA A 452 0.67 11.77 10.07
CA ALA A 452 1.97 12.43 10.08
C ALA A 452 2.24 13.18 11.38
N ALA A 453 1.25 13.94 11.85
CA ALA A 453 1.38 14.67 13.11
C ALA A 453 1.56 13.74 14.32
N ALA A 454 0.88 12.58 14.34
CA ALA A 454 1.02 11.61 15.42
C ALA A 454 2.40 10.93 15.41
N VAL A 455 2.87 10.49 14.24
CA VAL A 455 4.20 9.88 14.08
C VAL A 455 5.30 10.87 14.46
N ARG A 456 5.19 12.14 14.01
CA ARG A 456 6.16 13.18 14.38
C ARG A 456 6.24 13.35 15.89
N ARG A 457 5.11 13.51 16.58
CA ARG A 457 5.11 13.63 18.05
C ARG A 457 5.71 12.43 18.75
N ALA A 458 5.41 11.21 18.26
CA ALA A 458 5.99 10.00 18.83
C ALA A 458 7.50 9.94 18.59
N ALA A 459 7.98 10.35 17.42
CA ALA A 459 9.42 10.42 17.11
C ALA A 459 10.16 11.41 18.01
N GLU A 460 9.56 12.58 18.25
CA GLU A 460 10.10 13.60 19.16
C GLU A 460 10.15 13.05 20.60
N ALA A 461 9.08 12.39 21.07
CA ALA A 461 8.99 11.81 22.41
C ALA A 461 10.00 10.67 22.65
N ASP A 462 10.26 9.87 21.62
CA ASP A 462 11.22 8.74 21.68
C ASP A 462 12.69 9.18 21.48
N GLY A 463 12.94 10.48 21.29
CA GLY A 463 14.28 10.99 20.98
C GLY A 463 14.83 10.47 19.64
N ALA A 464 13.94 10.04 18.74
CA ALA A 464 14.31 9.56 17.42
C ALA A 464 14.34 10.69 16.38
N GLY A 465 13.68 11.81 16.68
CA GLY A 465 13.71 13.02 15.88
C GLY A 465 15.01 13.80 16.07
N ARG A 466 15.31 14.67 15.11
CA ARG A 466 16.40 15.65 15.22
C ARG A 466 15.79 17.05 15.27
N GLU A 467 16.32 17.91 16.12
CA GLU A 467 15.93 19.31 16.10
C GLU A 467 16.30 19.93 14.73
N PRO A 468 15.35 20.55 14.03
CA PRO A 468 15.69 21.30 12.84
C PRO A 468 16.63 22.41 13.23
N ARG A 469 17.85 22.41 12.73
CA ARG A 469 18.74 23.57 12.89
C ARG A 469 18.00 24.78 12.31
N ALA A 470 17.87 25.84 13.12
CA ALA A 470 17.12 27.02 12.72
C ALA A 470 17.55 27.49 11.33
N ALA A 471 16.59 27.89 10.51
CA ALA A 471 16.84 28.54 9.22
C ALA A 471 17.37 29.95 9.47
N THR A 472 18.51 30.05 10.15
CA THR A 472 19.15 31.34 10.41
C THR A 472 19.83 31.78 9.12
N GLY A 473 19.78 33.10 8.86
CA GLY A 473 20.59 33.75 7.84
C GLY A 473 22.10 33.57 8.04
N GLU A 474 22.51 32.76 9.03
CA GLU A 474 23.90 32.44 9.38
C GLU A 474 24.66 31.73 8.27
N ILE A 475 24.03 30.86 7.43
CA ILE A 475 24.73 30.27 6.28
C ILE A 475 25.18 31.34 5.28
N ALA A 476 24.44 32.45 5.16
CA ALA A 476 24.84 33.56 4.32
C ALA A 476 25.78 34.53 5.05
N ALA A 477 25.64 34.68 6.35
CA ALA A 477 26.41 35.66 7.14
C ALA A 477 27.81 35.19 7.57
N VAL A 478 27.98 33.89 7.88
CA VAL A 478 29.25 33.30 8.30
C VAL A 478 30.30 33.32 7.16
N ARG A 479 29.88 33.29 5.91
CA ARG A 479 30.79 33.17 4.75
C ARG A 479 31.19 34.48 4.08
N LEU A 480 30.58 35.58 4.47
CA LEU A 480 31.04 36.90 4.07
C LEU A 480 32.19 37.43 4.96
N ARG A 481 32.47 36.75 6.09
CA ARG A 481 33.51 37.18 7.07
C ARG A 481 34.89 36.49 6.93
N GLU A 482 34.98 35.44 6.10
CA GLU A 482 36.23 34.67 5.94
C GLU A 482 37.02 35.03 4.68
N HIS A 483 36.69 36.14 4.02
CA HIS A 483 37.40 36.65 2.84
C HIS A 483 37.75 38.16 2.96
N ASP A 484 38.00 38.65 4.19
CA ASP A 484 38.67 39.93 4.43
C ASP A 484 40.11 39.72 4.90
#